data_49adcbe644963ad94f29b82cf45149c7
#
_entry.id   49adcbe644963ad94f29b82cf45149c7
#
_cell.length_a   1.000
_cell.length_b   1.000
_cell.length_c   1.000
_cell.angle_alpha   90.00
_cell.angle_beta   90.00
_cell.angle_gamma   90.00
#
_symmetry.space_group_name_H-M   'P 1'
#
loop_
_entity.id
_entity.type
_entity.pdbx_description
1 polymer ?
#
loop_
_entity_poly.entity_id
_entity_poly.type
_entity_poly.pdbx_seq_one_letter_code
_entity_poly.pdbx_strand_id
1 'polypeptide(L)'
;WNQELTPWKAPAVFGNENFGDGAWQTLKEILKICTDKNKIYYIGGYSLSGLFALWASCQTDIFYGVAAASPSVWFPGFVEYLKEQKIKSKSVYLSLGDKEEKTKSPVMSNVGDCLRKLYAWMQTEEIQCALEWNQGGHFKDPVLRIAKAFAWVLNTENEKGRNG
;
A
#
# COMPACT_ATOMS: atom_id res chain seq x y z
N TRP A 1 16.31 -0.67 -1.41
CA TRP A 1 14.90 -0.67 -1.84
C TRP A 1 14.29 -2.06 -1.72
N ASN A 2 14.79 -3.04 -2.49
CA ASN A 2 14.31 -4.43 -2.42
C ASN A 2 14.62 -5.09 -1.07
N GLN A 3 15.68 -4.68 -0.39
CA GLN A 3 16.07 -5.21 0.92
C GLN A 3 15.28 -4.61 2.08
N GLU A 4 14.85 -3.34 1.94
CA GLU A 4 14.40 -2.50 3.04
C GLU A 4 12.87 -2.40 3.16
N LEU A 5 12.14 -2.60 2.05
CA LEU A 5 10.70 -2.37 1.99
C LEU A 5 9.86 -3.65 1.95
N THR A 6 10.49 -4.80 1.85
CA THR A 6 9.81 -6.09 1.80
C THR A 6 9.81 -6.79 3.17
N PRO A 7 8.67 -7.39 3.55
CA PRO A 7 8.50 -7.95 4.89
C PRO A 7 9.16 -9.32 5.11
N TRP A 8 9.49 -10.02 4.02
CA TRP A 8 10.22 -11.29 4.02
C TRP A 8 11.04 -11.48 2.76
N LYS A 9 11.96 -12.44 2.80
CA LYS A 9 12.82 -12.77 1.66
C LYS A 9 12.03 -13.47 0.56
N ALA A 10 12.27 -13.06 -0.68
CA ALA A 10 11.69 -13.69 -1.85
C ALA A 10 12.67 -13.63 -3.04
N PRO A 11 12.58 -14.54 -4.01
CA PRO A 11 13.37 -14.47 -5.23
C PRO A 11 13.07 -13.19 -6.02
N ALA A 12 14.06 -12.74 -6.80
CA ALA A 12 13.90 -11.61 -7.71
C ALA A 12 12.75 -11.87 -8.71
N VAL A 13 11.86 -10.89 -8.87
CA VAL A 13 10.78 -10.89 -9.87
C VAL A 13 11.14 -9.99 -11.04
N PHE A 14 11.99 -9.01 -10.80
CA PHE A 14 12.59 -8.13 -11.79
C PHE A 14 14.06 -7.85 -11.42
N GLY A 15 14.90 -7.57 -12.40
CA GLY A 15 16.34 -7.45 -12.17
C GLY A 15 16.97 -8.74 -11.66
N ASN A 16 18.10 -8.62 -10.95
CA ASN A 16 18.88 -9.74 -10.45
C ASN A 16 19.00 -9.76 -8.92
N GLU A 17 18.39 -8.81 -8.22
CA GLU A 17 18.46 -8.69 -6.77
C GLU A 17 17.23 -9.33 -6.12
N ASN A 18 17.47 -10.30 -5.24
CA ASN A 18 16.43 -10.89 -4.41
C ASN A 18 15.84 -9.85 -3.43
N PHE A 19 14.61 -10.07 -3.00
CA PHE A 19 13.98 -9.29 -1.96
C PHE A 19 14.51 -9.68 -0.57
N GLY A 20 14.64 -8.70 0.31
CA GLY A 20 15.07 -8.89 1.69
C GLY A 20 13.90 -9.01 2.67
N ASP A 21 14.18 -8.71 3.94
CA ASP A 21 13.25 -8.76 5.07
C ASP A 21 13.37 -7.52 5.98
N GLY A 22 13.87 -6.41 5.41
CA GLY A 22 14.21 -5.20 6.17
C GLY A 22 13.03 -4.29 6.52
N ALA A 23 11.78 -4.63 6.14
CA ALA A 23 10.61 -3.77 6.38
C ALA A 23 10.44 -3.40 7.87
N TRP A 24 10.69 -4.33 8.79
CA TRP A 24 10.64 -4.03 10.22
C TRP A 24 11.65 -2.98 10.66
N GLN A 25 12.88 -3.01 10.14
CA GLN A 25 13.88 -2.00 10.48
C GLN A 25 13.47 -0.64 9.93
N THR A 26 12.99 -0.59 8.68
CA THR A 26 12.47 0.63 8.07
C THR A 26 11.30 1.21 8.86
N LEU A 27 10.33 0.38 9.28
CA LEU A 27 9.22 0.82 10.11
C LEU A 27 9.69 1.40 11.45
N LYS A 28 10.65 0.76 12.12
CA LYS A 28 11.21 1.27 13.37
C LYS A 28 11.82 2.68 13.21
N GLU A 29 12.54 2.93 12.11
CA GLU A 29 13.10 4.26 11.85
C GLU A 29 12.00 5.31 11.61
N ILE A 30 10.94 4.95 10.87
CA ILE A 30 9.78 5.83 10.68
C ILE A 30 9.09 6.14 12.01
N LEU A 31 8.89 5.14 12.87
CA LEU A 31 8.23 5.33 14.16
C LEU A 31 9.01 6.26 15.11
N LYS A 32 10.33 6.34 14.99
CA LYS A 32 11.13 7.30 15.78
C LYS A 32 10.79 8.76 15.50
N ILE A 33 10.28 9.08 14.32
CA ILE A 33 9.87 10.44 13.93
C ILE A 33 8.38 10.71 14.15
N CYS A 34 7.57 9.67 14.32
CA CYS A 34 6.12 9.76 14.54
C CYS A 34 5.78 9.81 16.05
N THR A 35 6.36 10.77 16.79
CA THR A 35 6.29 10.80 18.26
C THR A 35 5.36 11.86 18.85
N ASP A 36 4.91 12.82 18.04
CA ASP A 36 4.02 13.90 18.48
C ASP A 36 2.57 13.39 18.56
N LYS A 37 2.05 13.23 19.76
CA LYS A 37 0.69 12.74 20.02
C LYS A 37 -0.43 13.73 19.58
N ASN A 38 -0.08 14.97 19.27
CA ASN A 38 -1.02 15.96 18.75
C ASN A 38 -1.13 15.95 17.23
N LYS A 39 -0.37 15.07 16.55
CA LYS A 39 -0.40 14.90 15.10
C LYS A 39 -1.08 13.62 14.69
N ILE A 40 -1.74 13.68 13.54
CA ILE A 40 -2.27 12.51 12.85
C ILE A 40 -1.29 12.12 11.75
N TYR A 41 -0.89 10.86 11.76
CA TYR A 41 0.09 10.35 10.81
C TYR A 41 -0.60 9.53 9.71
N TYR A 42 -0.13 9.69 8.51
CA TYR A 42 -0.52 8.92 7.34
C TYR A 42 0.72 8.29 6.72
N ILE A 43 0.58 7.10 6.18
CA ILE A 43 1.66 6.43 5.47
C ILE A 43 1.24 6.17 4.02
N GLY A 44 2.19 6.24 3.11
CA GLY A 44 1.89 5.94 1.73
C GLY A 44 3.14 5.75 0.89
N GLY A 45 2.93 5.26 -0.31
CA GLY A 45 4.01 5.05 -1.24
C GLY A 45 3.55 4.53 -2.60
N TYR A 46 4.49 4.47 -3.50
CA TYR A 46 4.36 3.96 -4.86
C TYR A 46 5.11 2.64 -5.01
N SER A 47 4.55 1.66 -5.72
CA SER A 47 5.23 0.40 -6.01
C SER A 47 5.57 -0.39 -4.72
N LEU A 48 6.82 -0.75 -4.48
CA LEU A 48 7.25 -1.42 -3.25
C LEU A 48 7.00 -0.60 -1.98
N SER A 49 7.09 0.73 -2.04
CA SER A 49 6.73 1.55 -0.88
C SER A 49 5.22 1.58 -0.62
N GLY A 50 4.39 1.37 -1.65
CA GLY A 50 2.95 1.13 -1.48
C GLY A 50 2.65 -0.21 -0.80
N LEU A 51 3.36 -1.27 -1.18
CA LEU A 51 3.33 -2.56 -0.49
C LEU A 51 3.74 -2.42 0.98
N PHE A 52 4.86 -1.73 1.23
CA PHE A 52 5.35 -1.46 2.59
C PHE A 52 4.31 -0.70 3.43
N ALA A 53 3.65 0.31 2.88
CA ALA A 53 2.62 1.07 3.59
C ALA A 53 1.42 0.20 3.99
N LEU A 54 0.97 -0.70 3.10
CA LEU A 54 -0.07 -1.68 3.42
C LEU A 54 0.37 -2.65 4.51
N TRP A 55 1.60 -3.18 4.44
CA TRP A 55 2.15 -4.04 5.47
C TRP A 55 2.27 -3.30 6.82
N ALA A 56 2.78 -2.08 6.83
CA ALA A 56 2.96 -1.28 8.04
C ALA A 56 1.63 -1.01 8.76
N SER A 57 0.52 -0.87 8.02
CA SER A 57 -0.82 -0.67 8.60
C SER A 57 -1.33 -1.85 9.44
N CYS A 58 -0.74 -3.03 9.25
CA CYS A 58 -1.03 -4.20 10.08
C CYS A 58 -0.15 -4.26 11.34
N GLN A 59 1.02 -3.61 11.32
CA GLN A 59 2.00 -3.69 12.40
C GLN A 59 1.72 -2.69 13.52
N THR A 60 1.19 -1.52 13.19
CA THR A 60 0.95 -0.42 14.13
C THR A 60 -0.33 0.33 13.81
N ASP A 61 -0.96 0.91 14.83
CA ASP A 61 -2.16 1.76 14.74
C ASP A 61 -1.85 3.25 14.65
N ILE A 62 -0.57 3.62 14.56
CA ILE A 62 -0.15 5.03 14.52
C ILE A 62 -0.59 5.73 13.23
N PHE A 63 -0.75 5.00 12.13
CA PHE A 63 -1.14 5.55 10.84
C PHE A 63 -2.66 5.53 10.68
N TYR A 64 -3.27 6.72 10.63
CA TYR A 64 -4.70 6.87 10.44
C TYR A 64 -5.17 6.36 9.07
N GLY A 65 -4.41 6.66 8.02
CA GLY A 65 -4.72 6.24 6.66
C GLY A 65 -3.51 5.79 5.85
N VAL A 66 -3.78 4.95 4.85
CA VAL A 66 -2.79 4.37 3.94
C VAL A 66 -3.04 4.83 2.51
N ALA A 67 -2.06 5.49 1.91
CA ALA A 67 -2.07 5.94 0.52
C ALA A 67 -1.18 5.01 -0.34
N ALA A 68 -1.74 3.91 -0.85
CA ALA A 68 -1.01 2.93 -1.64
C ALA A 68 -1.28 3.09 -3.14
N ALA A 69 -0.39 3.81 -3.84
CA ALA A 69 -0.48 4.02 -5.28
C ALA A 69 0.33 2.97 -6.04
N SER A 70 -0.31 2.28 -6.98
CA SER A 70 0.29 1.19 -7.79
C SER A 70 1.15 0.22 -6.95
N PRO A 71 0.63 -0.28 -5.80
CA PRO A 71 1.42 -1.08 -4.86
C PRO A 71 1.82 -2.43 -5.48
N SER A 72 3.01 -2.91 -5.16
CA SER A 72 3.55 -4.19 -5.64
C SER A 72 2.88 -5.40 -4.97
N VAL A 73 1.55 -5.45 -4.95
CA VAL A 73 0.77 -6.51 -4.26
C VAL A 73 0.88 -7.89 -4.90
N TRP A 74 1.57 -7.99 -6.05
CA TRP A 74 2.02 -9.22 -6.68
C TRP A 74 3.16 -9.91 -5.91
N PHE A 75 3.73 -9.26 -4.89
CA PHE A 75 4.80 -9.82 -4.07
C PHE A 75 4.38 -11.17 -3.48
N PRO A 76 5.25 -12.21 -3.53
CA PRO A 76 4.86 -13.57 -3.19
C PRO A 76 4.25 -13.72 -1.79
N GLY A 77 3.04 -14.25 -1.72
CA GLY A 77 2.31 -14.50 -0.48
C GLY A 77 1.68 -13.27 0.17
N PHE A 78 1.79 -12.07 -0.44
CA PHE A 78 1.39 -10.82 0.21
C PHE A 78 -0.13 -10.67 0.39
N VAL A 79 -0.91 -11.09 -0.60
CA VAL A 79 -2.39 -11.03 -0.54
C VAL A 79 -2.92 -11.93 0.56
N GLU A 80 -2.41 -13.15 0.63
CA GLU A 80 -2.77 -14.14 1.64
C GLU A 80 -2.39 -13.64 3.04
N TYR A 81 -1.17 -13.14 3.19
CA TYR A 81 -0.70 -12.56 4.44
C TYR A 81 -1.62 -11.43 4.91
N LEU A 82 -1.93 -10.45 4.05
CA LEU A 82 -2.79 -9.32 4.46
C LEU A 82 -4.17 -9.76 4.93
N LYS A 83 -4.76 -10.78 4.29
CA LYS A 83 -6.08 -11.32 4.65
C LYS A 83 -6.09 -12.02 6.01
N GLU A 84 -4.95 -12.51 6.48
CA GLU A 84 -4.77 -13.12 7.79
C GLU A 84 -4.48 -12.08 8.89
N GLN A 85 -4.22 -10.84 8.50
CA GLN A 85 -3.90 -9.74 9.43
C GLN A 85 -5.10 -8.82 9.64
N LYS A 86 -5.03 -8.03 10.72
CA LYS A 86 -5.94 -6.92 10.94
C LYS A 86 -5.29 -5.62 10.47
N ILE A 87 -5.87 -4.96 9.49
CA ILE A 87 -5.50 -3.57 9.16
C ILE A 87 -5.94 -2.66 10.29
N LYS A 88 -4.99 -1.92 10.87
CA LYS A 88 -5.22 -1.04 12.04
C LYS A 88 -5.55 0.39 11.63
N SER A 89 -5.23 0.78 10.39
CA SER A 89 -5.57 2.09 9.81
C SER A 89 -7.06 2.20 9.53
N LYS A 90 -7.61 3.41 9.62
CA LYS A 90 -9.04 3.69 9.44
C LYS A 90 -9.47 3.79 7.97
N SER A 91 -8.53 4.15 7.09
CA SER A 91 -8.79 4.30 5.66
C SER A 91 -7.63 3.78 4.83
N VAL A 92 -7.96 3.19 3.68
CA VAL A 92 -6.97 2.65 2.73
C VAL A 92 -7.35 3.07 1.31
N TYR A 93 -6.47 3.78 0.64
CA TYR A 93 -6.59 4.07 -0.77
C TYR A 93 -5.67 3.16 -1.58
N LEU A 94 -6.23 2.57 -2.61
CA LEU A 94 -5.54 1.72 -3.58
C LEU A 94 -5.69 2.32 -4.97
N SER A 95 -4.66 2.26 -5.79
CA SER A 95 -4.80 2.57 -7.22
C SER A 95 -3.89 1.71 -8.08
N LEU A 96 -4.22 1.62 -9.38
CA LEU A 96 -3.43 0.92 -10.37
C LEU A 96 -3.59 1.60 -11.73
N GLY A 97 -2.57 1.52 -12.58
CA GLY A 97 -2.70 1.88 -13.99
C GLY A 97 -3.40 0.76 -14.79
N ASP A 98 -4.30 1.13 -15.71
CA ASP A 98 -5.10 0.21 -16.53
C ASP A 98 -4.29 -0.66 -17.50
N LYS A 99 -2.98 -0.38 -17.63
CA LYS A 99 -2.02 -1.14 -18.44
C LYS A 99 -0.96 -1.88 -17.62
N GLU A 100 -0.97 -1.78 -16.29
CA GLU A 100 0.06 -2.39 -15.44
C GLU A 100 -0.01 -3.93 -15.45
N GLU A 101 -1.20 -4.50 -15.52
CA GLU A 101 -1.39 -5.95 -15.64
C GLU A 101 -1.03 -6.50 -17.04
N LYS A 102 -0.76 -5.63 -18.04
CA LYS A 102 -0.35 -6.00 -19.42
C LYS A 102 1.16 -6.18 -19.58
N THR A 103 1.86 -6.47 -18.50
CA THR A 103 3.31 -6.76 -18.52
C THR A 103 3.60 -8.18 -18.99
N LYS A 104 4.83 -8.41 -19.50
CA LYS A 104 5.31 -9.74 -19.89
C LYS A 104 5.71 -10.63 -18.70
N SER A 105 5.90 -10.07 -17.53
CA SER A 105 6.23 -10.84 -16.32
C SER A 105 4.97 -11.57 -15.81
N PRO A 106 4.96 -12.91 -15.75
CA PRO A 106 3.80 -13.66 -15.25
C PRO A 106 3.42 -13.32 -13.82
N VAL A 107 4.40 -12.98 -12.98
CA VAL A 107 4.17 -12.60 -11.59
C VAL A 107 3.56 -11.21 -11.49
N MET A 108 4.17 -10.23 -12.18
CA MET A 108 3.70 -8.83 -12.13
C MET A 108 2.36 -8.63 -12.84
N SER A 109 2.03 -9.44 -13.85
CA SER A 109 0.74 -9.35 -14.55
C SER A 109 -0.46 -9.66 -13.65
N ASN A 110 -0.25 -10.35 -12.54
CA ASN A 110 -1.29 -10.65 -11.55
C ASN A 110 -1.65 -9.46 -10.65
N VAL A 111 -0.96 -8.31 -10.79
CA VAL A 111 -1.15 -7.15 -9.91
C VAL A 111 -2.60 -6.67 -9.85
N GLY A 112 -3.30 -6.64 -10.99
CA GLY A 112 -4.70 -6.24 -11.05
C GLY A 112 -5.62 -7.18 -10.28
N ASP A 113 -5.44 -8.49 -10.45
CA ASP A 113 -6.23 -9.50 -9.73
C ASP A 113 -5.93 -9.51 -8.24
N CYS A 114 -4.66 -9.36 -7.85
CA CYS A 114 -4.26 -9.21 -6.46
C CYS A 114 -4.95 -8.00 -5.81
N LEU A 115 -4.96 -6.87 -6.51
CA LEU A 115 -5.55 -5.64 -6.00
C LEU A 115 -7.08 -5.71 -5.88
N ARG A 116 -7.77 -6.30 -6.88
CA ARG A 116 -9.23 -6.56 -6.82
C ARG A 116 -9.59 -7.47 -5.64
N LYS A 117 -8.81 -8.53 -5.41
CA LYS A 117 -9.00 -9.45 -4.27
C LYS A 117 -8.83 -8.76 -2.93
N LEU A 118 -7.81 -7.91 -2.78
CA LEU A 118 -7.58 -7.14 -1.56
C LEU A 118 -8.69 -6.12 -1.33
N TYR A 119 -9.09 -5.38 -2.35
CA TYR A 119 -10.17 -4.40 -2.26
C TYR A 119 -11.50 -5.06 -1.84
N ALA A 120 -11.89 -6.16 -2.49
CA ALA A 120 -13.10 -6.89 -2.14
C ALA A 120 -13.06 -7.41 -0.69
N TRP A 121 -11.91 -7.94 -0.25
CA TRP A 121 -11.73 -8.37 1.14
C TRP A 121 -11.83 -7.20 2.12
N MET A 122 -11.18 -6.06 1.85
CA MET A 122 -11.28 -4.87 2.71
C MET A 122 -12.71 -4.39 2.88
N GLN A 123 -13.55 -4.52 1.84
CA GLN A 123 -14.97 -4.19 1.93
C GLN A 123 -15.72 -5.15 2.86
N THR A 124 -15.39 -6.45 2.88
CA THR A 124 -16.00 -7.42 3.81
C THR A 124 -15.58 -7.20 5.26
N GLU A 125 -14.39 -6.61 5.49
CA GLU A 125 -13.89 -6.23 6.81
C GLU A 125 -14.35 -4.82 7.25
N GLU A 126 -15.28 -4.20 6.50
CA GLU A 126 -15.81 -2.85 6.77
C GLU A 126 -14.72 -1.75 6.85
N ILE A 127 -13.58 -1.97 6.18
CA ILE A 127 -12.50 -0.97 6.08
C ILE A 127 -12.92 0.12 5.10
N GLN A 128 -12.84 1.38 5.51
CA GLN A 128 -13.07 2.48 4.59
C GLN A 128 -11.98 2.48 3.51
N CYS A 129 -12.32 2.04 2.29
CA CYS A 129 -11.34 1.89 1.22
C CYS A 129 -11.85 2.38 -0.12
N ALA A 130 -10.92 2.77 -0.98
CA ALA A 130 -11.17 3.10 -2.39
C ALA A 130 -10.19 2.35 -3.29
N LEU A 131 -10.63 2.05 -4.51
CA LEU A 131 -9.79 1.53 -5.59
C LEU A 131 -10.00 2.38 -6.83
N GLU A 132 -8.95 3.06 -7.28
CA GLU A 132 -8.96 3.90 -8.47
C GLU A 132 -8.11 3.29 -9.59
N TRP A 133 -8.65 3.27 -10.81
CA TRP A 133 -7.91 2.92 -12.01
C TRP A 133 -7.45 4.18 -12.75
N ASN A 134 -6.13 4.30 -12.92
CA ASN A 134 -5.52 5.42 -13.63
C ASN A 134 -5.16 5.01 -15.06
N GLN A 135 -5.12 5.96 -15.99
CA GLN A 135 -4.70 5.71 -17.36
C GLN A 135 -3.19 5.40 -17.44
N GLY A 136 -2.82 4.33 -18.11
CA GLY A 136 -1.43 4.00 -18.49
C GLY A 136 -0.77 2.92 -17.63
N GLY A 137 0.53 2.71 -17.89
CA GLY A 137 1.35 1.72 -17.22
C GLY A 137 1.97 2.24 -15.92
N HIS A 138 2.83 1.41 -15.33
CA HIS A 138 3.44 1.64 -14.01
C HIS A 138 4.22 2.96 -13.89
N PHE A 139 4.84 3.43 -14.95
CA PHE A 139 5.68 4.64 -14.90
C PHE A 139 4.97 5.91 -15.37
N LYS A 140 3.65 5.84 -15.65
CA LYS A 140 2.89 7.01 -16.04
C LYS A 140 2.37 7.77 -14.83
N ASP A 141 2.77 9.03 -14.72
CA ASP A 141 2.31 10.02 -13.75
C ASP A 141 2.38 9.56 -12.26
N PRO A 142 3.48 8.94 -11.80
CA PRO A 142 3.54 8.39 -10.44
C PRO A 142 3.34 9.47 -9.35
N VAL A 143 3.85 10.68 -9.57
CA VAL A 143 3.70 11.82 -8.66
C VAL A 143 2.23 12.22 -8.52
N LEU A 144 1.49 12.29 -9.64
CA LEU A 144 0.06 12.60 -9.61
C LEU A 144 -0.74 11.52 -8.90
N ARG A 145 -0.41 10.25 -9.15
CA ARG A 145 -1.11 9.11 -8.51
C ARG A 145 -0.92 9.09 -7.00
N ILE A 146 0.30 9.34 -6.53
CA ILE A 146 0.55 9.39 -5.07
C ILE A 146 -0.07 10.62 -4.44
N ALA A 147 -0.10 11.76 -5.13
CA ALA A 147 -0.78 12.96 -4.66
C ALA A 147 -2.29 12.74 -4.50
N LYS A 148 -2.95 12.10 -5.47
CA LYS A 148 -4.36 11.70 -5.37
C LYS A 148 -4.62 10.77 -4.19
N ALA A 149 -3.73 9.79 -3.98
CA ALA A 149 -3.84 8.84 -2.88
C ALA A 149 -3.82 9.55 -1.52
N PHE A 150 -2.87 10.46 -1.31
CA PHE A 150 -2.81 11.25 -0.09
C PHE A 150 -3.99 12.22 0.04
N ALA A 151 -4.41 12.88 -1.05
CA ALA A 151 -5.58 13.75 -1.02
C ALA A 151 -6.84 13.00 -0.56
N TRP A 152 -7.04 11.77 -1.03
CA TRP A 152 -8.18 10.96 -0.63
C TRP A 152 -8.14 10.60 0.86
N VAL A 153 -7.04 10.06 1.37
CA VAL A 153 -6.94 9.64 2.79
C VAL A 153 -7.01 10.82 3.75
N LEU A 154 -6.53 12.00 3.36
CA LEU A 154 -6.67 13.24 4.14
C LEU A 154 -8.11 13.75 4.19
N ASN A 155 -8.87 13.60 3.10
CA ASN A 155 -10.27 14.05 3.05
C ASN A 155 -11.22 13.13 3.83
N THR A 156 -10.91 11.83 3.96
CA THR A 156 -11.76 10.89 4.71
C THR A 156 -11.86 11.21 6.20
N GLU A 157 -10.88 11.89 6.77
CA GLU A 157 -10.93 12.39 8.14
C GLU A 157 -11.90 13.57 8.29
N ASN A 158 -11.85 14.50 7.34
CA ASN A 158 -12.67 15.71 7.36
C ASN A 158 -14.17 15.42 7.27
N GLU A 159 -14.59 14.36 6.59
CA GLU A 159 -15.99 13.96 6.47
C GLU A 159 -16.57 13.43 7.79
N LYS A 160 -15.76 12.76 8.61
CA LYS A 160 -16.19 12.27 9.94
C LYS A 160 -16.30 13.38 10.99
N GLY A 161 -15.48 14.42 10.90
CA GLY A 161 -15.55 15.58 11.78
C GLY A 161 -16.73 16.53 11.52
N ARG A 162 -17.41 16.38 10.36
CA ARG A 162 -18.61 17.17 10.01
C ARG A 162 -19.93 16.50 10.40
N ASN A 163 -19.90 15.20 10.70
CA ASN A 163 -21.10 14.39 11.02
C ASN A 163 -21.18 13.99 12.50
N GLY A 164 -20.34 14.53 13.35
CA GLY A 164 -20.33 14.39 14.82
C GLY A 164 -20.48 15.76 15.49
#